data_f137a5ca4739fdea6fd47677cedec814
#
_entry.id   f137a5ca4739fdea6fd47677cedec814
#
_cell.length_a   1.000
_cell.length_b   1.000
_cell.length_c   1.000
_cell.angle_alpha   90.00
_cell.angle_beta   90.00
_cell.angle_gamma   90.00
#
_symmetry.space_group_name_H-M   'P 1'
#
loop_
_entity.id
_entity.type
_entity.pdbx_description
1 polymer ?
#
loop_
_entity_poly.entity_id
_entity_poly.type
_entity_poly.pdbx_seq_one_letter_code
_entity_poly.pdbx_strand_id
1 'polypeptide(L)'
;MPVRPPRLHHAAREGVEYTRRDVDLDAKPEWFLALSPRGKVPVLVADGTPLFESAAIVEFLDETHPPPVIPTEPFARARQRAWVDVASELLMGQYRVMTAATQADFEAAAKTVTATLARYDEALKKGDLAGDEFKLVEVAVAPAMFRFALLAARTGWAFWAAGSKVEAWARRLASRPSVTSSVAEDFPERFMKLLADKNSYMAKVRPAS
;
A
#
# COMPACT_ATOMS: atom_id res chain seq x y z
N MET A 1 -19.05 -0.59 6.10
CA MET A 1 -18.59 -0.53 4.69
C MET A 1 -17.14 -0.99 4.66
N PRO A 2 -16.79 -2.02 3.90
CA PRO A 2 -15.44 -2.53 3.87
C PRO A 2 -14.48 -1.48 3.28
N VAL A 3 -13.31 -1.35 3.91
CA VAL A 3 -12.18 -0.64 3.29
C VAL A 3 -11.82 -1.40 2.05
N ARG A 4 -11.95 -0.74 0.91
CA ARG A 4 -11.51 -1.29 -0.35
C ARG A 4 -10.01 -1.62 -0.24
N PRO A 5 -9.59 -2.86 -0.51
CA PRO A 5 -8.17 -3.17 -0.61
C PRO A 5 -7.52 -2.24 -1.64
N PRO A 6 -6.23 -1.96 -1.48
CA PRO A 6 -5.51 -1.17 -2.48
C PRO A 6 -5.73 -1.81 -3.86
N ARG A 7 -6.10 -0.99 -4.83
CA ARG A 7 -6.05 -1.42 -6.23
C ARG A 7 -4.62 -1.86 -6.50
N LEU A 8 -4.46 -2.88 -7.28
CA LEU A 8 -3.15 -3.20 -7.83
C LEU A 8 -2.69 -1.99 -8.63
N HIS A 9 -1.77 -1.20 -8.07
CA HIS A 9 -1.26 0.02 -8.71
C HIS A 9 -0.63 -0.27 -10.08
N HIS A 10 -0.29 -1.53 -10.32
CA HIS A 10 0.23 -1.98 -11.60
C HIS A 10 -0.84 -1.97 -12.70
N ALA A 11 -2.08 -2.36 -12.42
CA ALA A 11 -3.19 -2.27 -13.38
C ALA A 11 -3.65 -0.82 -13.67
N ALA A 12 -3.29 0.13 -12.81
CA ALA A 12 -3.49 1.56 -13.05
C ALA A 12 -2.40 2.19 -13.94
N ARG A 13 -1.55 1.39 -14.59
CA ARG A 13 -0.72 1.86 -15.70
C ARG A 13 -1.60 2.23 -16.90
N GLU A 14 -1.23 3.32 -17.55
CA GLU A 14 -1.90 3.78 -18.76
C GLU A 14 -1.96 2.64 -19.79
N GLY A 15 -3.17 2.32 -20.26
CA GLY A 15 -3.38 1.36 -21.34
C GLY A 15 -3.85 -0.05 -20.95
N VAL A 16 -3.97 -0.39 -19.68
CA VAL A 16 -4.59 -1.67 -19.30
C VAL A 16 -6.08 -1.46 -19.00
N GLU A 17 -6.93 -1.93 -19.89
CA GLU A 17 -8.37 -1.93 -19.63
C GLU A 17 -8.75 -3.05 -18.66
N TYR A 18 -9.49 -2.71 -17.62
CA TYR A 18 -9.99 -3.69 -16.66
C TYR A 18 -11.32 -3.27 -16.05
N THR A 19 -12.13 -4.26 -15.72
CA THR A 19 -13.36 -4.06 -14.95
C THR A 19 -13.11 -4.34 -13.47
N ARG A 20 -13.38 -3.35 -12.63
CA ARG A 20 -13.27 -3.51 -11.19
C ARG A 20 -14.56 -4.00 -10.57
N ARG A 21 -14.45 -5.00 -9.72
CA ARG A 21 -15.54 -5.47 -8.88
C ARG A 21 -15.13 -5.42 -7.40
N ASP A 22 -15.87 -4.64 -6.60
CA ASP A 22 -15.60 -4.53 -5.17
C ASP A 22 -16.25 -5.69 -4.42
N VAL A 23 -15.57 -6.13 -3.36
CA VAL A 23 -16.00 -7.23 -2.49
C VAL A 23 -16.26 -6.69 -1.09
N ASP A 24 -17.42 -7.01 -0.53
CA ASP A 24 -17.68 -6.83 0.90
C ASP A 24 -16.89 -7.91 1.67
N LEU A 25 -15.90 -7.50 2.47
CA LEU A 25 -15.05 -8.43 3.20
C LEU A 25 -15.72 -8.99 4.48
N ASP A 26 -16.75 -8.31 4.98
CA ASP A 26 -17.52 -8.75 6.14
C ASP A 26 -18.66 -9.71 5.72
N ALA A 27 -19.11 -9.61 4.45
CA ALA A 27 -20.14 -10.47 3.84
C ALA A 27 -19.67 -10.92 2.44
N LYS A 28 -18.69 -11.80 2.37
CA LYS A 28 -18.07 -12.25 1.12
C LYS A 28 -19.06 -13.04 0.27
N PRO A 29 -19.36 -12.59 -0.96
CA PRO A 29 -20.31 -13.28 -1.84
C PRO A 29 -19.73 -14.59 -2.38
N GLU A 30 -20.61 -15.55 -2.69
CA GLU A 30 -20.24 -16.89 -3.19
C GLU A 30 -19.39 -16.84 -4.46
N TRP A 31 -19.74 -15.93 -5.40
CA TRP A 31 -18.96 -15.77 -6.64
C TRP A 31 -17.49 -15.41 -6.37
N PHE A 32 -17.22 -14.64 -5.28
CA PHE A 32 -15.86 -14.29 -4.90
C PHE A 32 -15.14 -15.46 -4.23
N LEU A 33 -15.83 -16.19 -3.37
CA LEU A 33 -15.25 -17.38 -2.71
C LEU A 33 -14.92 -18.48 -3.70
N ALA A 34 -15.68 -18.59 -4.80
CA ALA A 34 -15.37 -19.51 -5.89
C ALA A 34 -14.07 -19.14 -6.65
N LEU A 35 -13.70 -17.85 -6.69
CA LEU A 35 -12.49 -17.36 -7.37
C LEU A 35 -11.28 -17.25 -6.45
N SER A 36 -11.48 -17.12 -5.13
CA SER A 36 -10.44 -16.90 -4.14
C SER A 36 -10.34 -18.07 -3.16
N PRO A 37 -9.41 -19.02 -3.36
CA PRO A 37 -9.27 -20.19 -2.47
C PRO A 37 -9.01 -19.83 -1.01
N ARG A 38 -8.46 -18.65 -0.76
CA ARG A 38 -8.19 -18.12 0.60
C ARG A 38 -9.22 -17.11 1.09
N GLY A 39 -10.24 -16.79 0.27
CA GLY A 39 -11.20 -15.73 0.57
C GLY A 39 -10.55 -14.36 0.79
N LYS A 40 -9.40 -14.10 0.15
CA LYS A 40 -8.65 -12.85 0.27
C LYS A 40 -8.66 -12.07 -1.05
N VAL A 41 -8.62 -10.77 -0.95
CA VAL A 41 -8.42 -9.85 -2.07
C VAL A 41 -6.94 -9.41 -2.11
N PRO A 42 -6.41 -9.09 -3.29
CA PRO A 42 -7.05 -9.07 -4.60
C PRO A 42 -7.15 -10.44 -5.28
N VAL A 43 -8.06 -10.55 -6.24
CA VAL A 43 -8.08 -11.61 -7.26
C VAL A 43 -8.15 -10.93 -8.63
N LEU A 44 -7.29 -11.34 -9.55
CA LEU A 44 -7.35 -10.96 -10.96
C LEU A 44 -8.02 -12.11 -11.72
N VAL A 45 -8.92 -11.80 -12.64
CA VAL A 45 -9.42 -12.78 -13.61
C VAL A 45 -8.92 -12.36 -14.98
N ALA A 46 -8.07 -13.17 -15.59
CA ALA A 46 -7.54 -12.98 -16.92
C ALA A 46 -8.04 -14.13 -17.81
N ASP A 47 -8.72 -13.79 -18.89
CA ASP A 47 -9.32 -14.76 -19.83
C ASP A 47 -10.13 -15.86 -19.13
N GLY A 48 -10.93 -15.48 -18.16
CA GLY A 48 -11.77 -16.38 -17.36
C GLY A 48 -11.02 -17.17 -16.27
N THR A 49 -9.71 -17.06 -16.17
CA THR A 49 -8.88 -17.79 -15.20
C THR A 49 -8.56 -16.91 -13.99
N PRO A 50 -8.89 -17.30 -12.76
CA PRO A 50 -8.57 -16.55 -11.56
C PRO A 50 -7.10 -16.70 -11.17
N LEU A 51 -6.45 -15.58 -10.86
CA LEU A 51 -5.12 -15.47 -10.26
C LEU A 51 -5.24 -14.77 -8.92
N PHE A 52 -4.69 -15.34 -7.87
CA PHE A 52 -4.69 -14.82 -6.51
C PHE A 52 -3.26 -14.61 -6.02
N GLU A 53 -3.08 -13.99 -4.85
CA GLU A 53 -1.85 -13.46 -4.27
C GLU A 53 -1.33 -12.24 -5.04
N SER A 54 -1.25 -11.10 -4.35
CA SER A 54 -0.90 -9.81 -4.96
C SER A 54 0.48 -9.81 -5.64
N ALA A 55 1.45 -10.54 -5.10
CA ALA A 55 2.78 -10.64 -5.70
C ALA A 55 2.72 -11.35 -7.06
N ALA A 56 2.02 -12.49 -7.15
CA ALA A 56 1.85 -13.23 -8.40
C ALA A 56 1.08 -12.40 -9.44
N ILE A 57 0.05 -11.66 -9.01
CA ILE A 57 -0.72 -10.78 -9.91
C ILE A 57 0.17 -9.66 -10.46
N VAL A 58 1.02 -9.05 -9.62
CA VAL A 58 1.95 -8.00 -10.07
C VAL A 58 2.97 -8.56 -11.05
N GLU A 59 3.54 -9.72 -10.80
CA GLU A 59 4.48 -10.38 -11.71
C GLU A 59 3.83 -10.71 -13.05
N PHE A 60 2.64 -11.29 -13.05
CA PHE A 60 1.88 -11.58 -14.27
C PHE A 60 1.61 -10.31 -15.10
N LEU A 61 1.15 -9.23 -14.45
CA LEU A 61 0.89 -7.98 -15.13
C LEU A 61 2.17 -7.33 -15.66
N ASP A 62 3.30 -7.48 -14.96
CA ASP A 62 4.59 -6.95 -15.39
C ASP A 62 5.13 -7.68 -16.63
N GLU A 63 4.97 -9.00 -16.67
CA GLU A 63 5.40 -9.83 -17.79
C GLU A 63 4.54 -9.63 -19.05
N THR A 64 3.26 -9.31 -18.87
CA THR A 64 2.30 -9.20 -19.98
C THR A 64 2.07 -7.78 -20.47
N HIS A 65 2.46 -6.74 -19.70
CA HIS A 65 2.19 -5.33 -20.01
C HIS A 65 3.44 -4.46 -19.84
N PRO A 66 4.16 -4.13 -20.92
CA PRO A 66 5.34 -3.27 -20.85
C PRO A 66 4.96 -1.80 -20.53
N PRO A 67 5.92 -0.98 -20.04
CA PRO A 67 7.30 -1.32 -19.70
C PRO A 67 7.39 -2.02 -18.32
N PRO A 68 8.36 -2.95 -18.12
CA PRO A 68 8.47 -3.69 -16.87
C PRO A 68 8.91 -2.80 -15.69
N VAL A 69 8.36 -3.08 -14.50
CA VAL A 69 8.84 -2.51 -13.22
C VAL A 69 9.80 -3.46 -12.52
N ILE A 70 9.78 -4.73 -12.90
CA ILE A 70 10.65 -5.76 -12.33
C ILE A 70 11.94 -5.81 -13.16
N PRO A 71 13.12 -5.65 -12.53
CA PRO A 71 14.39 -5.75 -13.26
C PRO A 71 14.58 -7.13 -13.90
N THR A 72 15.15 -7.15 -15.11
CA THR A 72 15.51 -8.39 -15.80
C THR A 72 16.77 -9.04 -15.25
N GLU A 73 17.70 -8.23 -14.69
CA GLU A 73 18.91 -8.72 -14.07
C GLU A 73 18.57 -9.52 -12.80
N PRO A 74 19.06 -10.77 -12.65
CA PRO A 74 18.61 -11.68 -11.57
C PRO A 74 18.85 -11.14 -10.15
N PHE A 75 20.01 -10.54 -9.88
CA PHE A 75 20.35 -10.03 -8.56
C PHE A 75 19.52 -8.78 -8.21
N ALA A 76 19.38 -7.84 -9.16
CA ALA A 76 18.52 -6.67 -8.97
C ALA A 76 17.06 -7.06 -8.72
N ARG A 77 16.56 -8.07 -9.45
CA ARG A 77 15.22 -8.62 -9.24
C ARG A 77 15.08 -9.25 -7.85
N ALA A 78 16.06 -10.05 -7.41
CA ALA A 78 16.05 -10.65 -6.08
C ALA A 78 16.07 -9.59 -4.98
N ARG A 79 16.85 -8.52 -5.14
CA ARG A 79 16.86 -7.37 -4.20
C ARG A 79 15.49 -6.68 -4.12
N GLN A 80 14.84 -6.43 -5.26
CA GLN A 80 13.51 -5.84 -5.28
C GLN A 80 12.50 -6.71 -4.51
N ARG A 81 12.52 -8.03 -4.71
CA ARG A 81 11.66 -8.97 -3.97
C ARG A 81 11.93 -8.95 -2.47
N ALA A 82 13.19 -8.88 -2.04
CA ALA A 82 13.53 -8.75 -0.63
C ALA A 82 12.93 -7.47 0.00
N TRP A 83 12.96 -6.36 -0.72
CA TRP A 83 12.32 -5.12 -0.25
C TRP A 83 10.79 -5.17 -0.28
N VAL A 84 10.18 -6.00 -1.12
CA VAL A 84 8.71 -6.27 -1.10
C VAL A 84 8.32 -7.00 0.19
N ASP A 85 9.15 -7.89 0.72
CA ASP A 85 8.90 -8.53 2.02
C ASP A 85 8.92 -7.49 3.15
N VAL A 86 9.87 -6.55 3.12
CA VAL A 86 9.88 -5.40 4.06
C VAL A 86 8.64 -4.53 3.89
N ALA A 87 8.12 -4.38 2.67
CA ALA A 87 6.84 -3.68 2.44
C ALA A 87 5.65 -4.40 3.11
N SER A 88 5.67 -5.72 3.16
CA SER A 88 4.65 -6.50 3.85
C SER A 88 4.68 -6.25 5.37
N GLU A 89 5.86 -6.12 5.97
CA GLU A 89 6.01 -5.70 7.37
C GLU A 89 5.42 -4.30 7.59
N LEU A 90 5.70 -3.36 6.67
CA LEU A 90 5.20 -1.99 6.75
C LEU A 90 3.67 -1.93 6.67
N LEU A 91 3.07 -2.69 5.74
CA LEU A 91 1.62 -2.78 5.59
C LEU A 91 0.95 -3.37 6.84
N MET A 92 1.55 -4.40 7.44
CA MET A 92 1.07 -4.98 8.69
C MET A 92 1.22 -4.01 9.87
N GLY A 93 2.33 -3.30 9.95
CA GLY A 93 2.55 -2.23 10.93
C GLY A 93 1.51 -1.11 10.79
N GLN A 94 1.23 -0.69 9.55
CA GLN A 94 0.19 0.28 9.25
C GLN A 94 -1.20 -0.19 9.71
N TYR A 95 -1.53 -1.46 9.47
CA TYR A 95 -2.80 -2.03 9.94
C TYR A 95 -2.91 -1.93 11.47
N ARG A 96 -1.85 -2.26 12.20
CA ARG A 96 -1.81 -2.13 13.68
C ARG A 96 -1.98 -0.68 14.12
N VAL A 97 -1.31 0.28 13.48
CA VAL A 97 -1.50 1.73 13.72
C VAL A 97 -2.96 2.12 13.54
N MET A 98 -3.59 1.67 12.47
CA MET A 98 -4.97 2.00 12.11
C MET A 98 -6.01 1.35 13.04
N THR A 99 -5.69 0.23 13.66
CA THR A 99 -6.62 -0.53 14.52
C THR A 99 -6.33 -0.37 16.02
N ALA A 100 -5.26 0.31 16.39
CA ALA A 100 -4.94 0.61 17.78
C ALA A 100 -6.05 1.43 18.43
N ALA A 101 -6.65 0.90 19.51
CA ALA A 101 -7.75 1.56 20.21
C ALA A 101 -7.26 2.54 21.30
N THR A 102 -6.06 2.30 21.83
CA THR A 102 -5.43 3.11 22.89
C THR A 102 -4.21 3.84 22.37
N GLN A 103 -3.81 4.91 23.07
CA GLN A 103 -2.57 5.63 22.78
C GLN A 103 -1.34 4.74 22.89
N ALA A 104 -1.28 3.91 23.92
CA ALA A 104 -0.14 3.01 24.16
C ALA A 104 0.03 2.01 23.01
N ASP A 105 -1.06 1.37 22.55
CA ASP A 105 -1.02 0.44 21.41
C ASP A 105 -0.61 1.15 20.12
N PHE A 106 -1.13 2.37 19.92
CA PHE A 106 -0.79 3.19 18.78
C PHE A 106 0.71 3.54 18.78
N GLU A 107 1.25 4.04 19.90
CA GLU A 107 2.68 4.41 20.03
C GLU A 107 3.58 3.21 19.79
N ALA A 108 3.23 2.04 20.33
CA ALA A 108 3.96 0.80 20.10
C ALA A 108 3.97 0.40 18.62
N ALA A 109 2.82 0.47 17.97
CA ALA A 109 2.70 0.20 16.52
C ALA A 109 3.44 1.25 15.68
N ALA A 110 3.32 2.54 16.02
CA ALA A 110 4.00 3.64 15.34
C ALA A 110 5.53 3.52 15.44
N LYS A 111 6.06 3.11 16.58
CA LYS A 111 7.49 2.84 16.77
C LYS A 111 7.99 1.77 15.80
N THR A 112 7.24 0.69 15.63
CA THR A 112 7.58 -0.39 14.67
C THR A 112 7.58 0.14 13.23
N VAL A 113 6.55 0.89 12.85
CA VAL A 113 6.44 1.54 11.53
C VAL A 113 7.61 2.47 11.28
N THR A 114 7.93 3.35 12.23
CA THR A 114 9.05 4.28 12.12
C THR A 114 10.38 3.56 11.95
N ALA A 115 10.60 2.45 12.67
CA ALA A 115 11.81 1.65 12.50
C ALA A 115 11.91 1.01 11.11
N THR A 116 10.79 0.54 10.55
CA THR A 116 10.75 0.00 9.18
C THR A 116 10.99 1.10 8.15
N LEU A 117 10.40 2.27 8.33
CA LEU A 117 10.62 3.43 7.44
C LEU A 117 12.08 3.93 7.50
N ALA A 118 12.74 3.85 8.66
CA ALA A 118 14.15 4.19 8.79
C ALA A 118 15.05 3.24 7.97
N ARG A 119 14.70 1.95 7.85
CA ARG A 119 15.42 1.02 6.95
C ARG A 119 15.31 1.44 5.48
N TYR A 120 14.13 1.88 5.05
CA TYR A 120 13.94 2.45 3.70
C TYR A 120 14.74 3.73 3.51
N ASP A 121 14.78 4.62 4.51
CA ASP A 121 15.55 5.85 4.44
C ASP A 121 17.05 5.58 4.23
N GLU A 122 17.60 4.62 4.97
CA GLU A 122 18.99 4.20 4.82
C GLU A 122 19.27 3.54 3.44
N ALA A 123 18.34 2.73 2.95
CA ALA A 123 18.47 2.12 1.63
C ALA A 123 18.43 3.18 0.49
N LEU A 124 17.56 4.18 0.61
CA LEU A 124 17.50 5.31 -0.31
C LEU A 124 18.77 6.17 -0.28
N LYS A 125 19.35 6.40 0.91
CA LYS A 125 20.63 7.13 1.07
C LYS A 125 21.80 6.38 0.44
N LYS A 126 21.83 5.06 0.56
CA LYS A 126 22.88 4.20 -0.01
C LYS A 126 22.74 3.96 -1.52
N GLY A 127 21.61 4.36 -2.11
CA GLY A 127 21.30 4.04 -3.50
C GLY A 127 20.89 2.58 -3.73
N ASP A 128 20.55 1.86 -2.66
CA ASP A 128 20.04 0.49 -2.75
C ASP A 128 18.64 0.44 -3.36
N LEU A 129 17.89 1.51 -3.21
CA LEU A 129 16.63 1.78 -3.88
C LEU A 129 16.79 3.01 -4.77
N ALA A 130 16.35 2.91 -6.02
CA ALA A 130 16.54 3.96 -7.01
C ALA A 130 15.84 5.28 -6.68
N GLY A 131 14.81 5.21 -5.84
CA GLY A 131 14.10 6.38 -5.38
C GLY A 131 13.33 7.16 -6.46
N ASP A 132 13.91 7.44 -7.61
CA ASP A 132 13.31 8.24 -8.68
C ASP A 132 12.54 7.41 -9.71
N GLU A 133 12.84 6.11 -9.81
CA GLU A 133 12.13 5.18 -10.69
C GLU A 133 10.96 4.51 -9.96
N PHE A 134 9.99 4.06 -10.74
CA PHE A 134 8.85 3.30 -10.23
C PHE A 134 9.08 1.82 -10.52
N LYS A 135 9.62 1.12 -9.56
CA LYS A 135 9.96 -0.32 -9.62
C LYS A 135 9.02 -1.14 -8.73
N LEU A 136 9.27 -2.42 -8.61
CA LEU A 136 8.44 -3.36 -7.85
C LEU A 136 8.25 -2.95 -6.38
N VAL A 137 9.30 -2.45 -5.73
CA VAL A 137 9.20 -2.00 -4.33
C VAL A 137 8.27 -0.80 -4.18
N GLU A 138 8.30 0.15 -5.13
CA GLU A 138 7.40 1.31 -5.14
C GLU A 138 5.94 0.86 -5.31
N VAL A 139 5.68 -0.13 -6.16
CA VAL A 139 4.34 -0.72 -6.31
C VAL A 139 3.86 -1.29 -4.97
N ALA A 140 4.73 -1.98 -4.24
CA ALA A 140 4.38 -2.62 -2.98
C ALA A 140 4.15 -1.61 -1.82
N VAL A 141 4.97 -0.54 -1.73
CA VAL A 141 4.88 0.41 -0.61
C VAL A 141 3.92 1.57 -0.87
N ALA A 142 3.60 1.91 -2.12
CA ALA A 142 2.78 3.07 -2.46
C ALA A 142 1.44 3.11 -1.70
N PRO A 143 0.71 2.00 -1.49
CA PRO A 143 -0.51 2.01 -0.70
C PRO A 143 -0.31 2.44 0.74
N ALA A 144 0.82 2.04 1.35
CA ALA A 144 1.17 2.44 2.71
C ALA A 144 1.54 3.92 2.76
N MET A 145 2.39 4.38 1.84
CA MET A 145 2.82 5.77 1.78
C MET A 145 1.65 6.72 1.57
N PHE A 146 0.74 6.39 0.67
CA PHE A 146 -0.48 7.17 0.45
C PHE A 146 -1.33 7.32 1.73
N ARG A 147 -1.57 6.22 2.47
CA ARG A 147 -2.34 6.26 3.71
C ARG A 147 -1.61 6.99 4.84
N PHE A 148 -0.29 6.82 4.96
CA PHE A 148 0.49 7.59 5.93
C PHE A 148 0.49 9.08 5.62
N ALA A 149 0.55 9.47 4.35
CA ALA A 149 0.42 10.87 3.96
C ALA A 149 -0.96 11.44 4.34
N LEU A 150 -2.05 10.67 4.12
CA LEU A 150 -3.39 11.06 4.56
C LEU A 150 -3.48 11.22 6.08
N LEU A 151 -2.94 10.25 6.84
CA LEU A 151 -2.92 10.31 8.30
C LEU A 151 -2.14 11.52 8.79
N ALA A 152 -0.94 11.75 8.25
CA ALA A 152 -0.11 12.90 8.62
C ALA A 152 -0.84 14.24 8.36
N ALA A 153 -1.47 14.38 7.19
CA ALA A 153 -2.23 15.58 6.84
C ALA A 153 -3.44 15.83 7.77
N ARG A 154 -4.09 14.77 8.24
CA ARG A 154 -5.30 14.88 9.07
C ARG A 154 -5.03 14.97 10.57
N THR A 155 -3.90 14.44 11.03
CA THR A 155 -3.61 14.31 12.47
C THR A 155 -2.38 15.10 12.91
N GLY A 156 -1.53 15.54 11.98
CA GLY A 156 -0.22 16.14 12.30
C GLY A 156 0.83 15.11 12.75
N TRP A 157 0.50 13.82 12.82
CA TRP A 157 1.45 12.80 13.25
C TRP A 157 2.44 12.45 12.14
N ALA A 158 3.72 12.64 12.40
CA ALA A 158 4.79 12.30 11.45
C ALA A 158 5.28 10.86 11.68
N PHE A 159 5.26 10.04 10.63
CA PHE A 159 5.78 8.66 10.65
C PHE A 159 7.25 8.57 10.24
N TRP A 160 7.83 9.65 9.74
CA TRP A 160 9.23 9.78 9.30
C TRP A 160 9.84 11.08 9.77
N ALA A 161 11.16 11.15 9.76
CA ALA A 161 11.88 12.37 10.11
C ALA A 161 11.71 13.44 9.02
N ALA A 162 11.53 14.69 9.42
CA ALA A 162 11.46 15.80 8.49
C ALA A 162 12.77 15.92 7.69
N GLY A 163 12.65 16.15 6.37
CA GLY A 163 13.79 16.26 5.46
C GLY A 163 14.47 14.93 5.11
N SER A 164 13.95 13.79 5.57
CA SER A 164 14.47 12.47 5.23
C SER A 164 14.22 12.09 3.77
N LYS A 165 15.02 11.17 3.24
CA LYS A 165 14.81 10.62 1.88
C LYS A 165 13.47 9.89 1.77
N VAL A 166 13.07 9.17 2.84
CA VAL A 166 11.79 8.47 2.86
C VAL A 166 10.61 9.44 2.87
N GLU A 167 10.72 10.62 3.47
CA GLU A 167 9.68 11.65 3.37
C GLU A 167 9.47 12.12 1.93
N ALA A 168 10.56 12.47 1.24
CA ALA A 168 10.50 12.89 -0.16
C ALA A 168 9.93 11.77 -1.06
N TRP A 169 10.37 10.54 -0.81
CA TRP A 169 9.89 9.36 -1.51
C TRP A 169 8.39 9.09 -1.26
N ALA A 170 7.95 9.17 -0.01
CA ALA A 170 6.55 9.00 0.35
C ALA A 170 5.65 10.06 -0.30
N ARG A 171 6.06 11.33 -0.28
CA ARG A 171 5.32 12.42 -0.95
C ARG A 171 5.19 12.18 -2.46
N ARG A 172 6.29 11.79 -3.12
CA ARG A 172 6.28 11.49 -4.54
C ARG A 172 5.36 10.31 -4.87
N LEU A 173 5.41 9.23 -4.10
CA LEU A 173 4.54 8.07 -4.29
C LEU A 173 3.07 8.42 -4.05
N ALA A 174 2.78 9.16 -2.99
CA ALA A 174 1.40 9.54 -2.64
C ALA A 174 0.75 10.49 -3.67
N SER A 175 1.55 11.31 -4.37
CA SER A 175 1.07 12.22 -5.43
C SER A 175 1.08 11.61 -6.84
N ARG A 176 1.63 10.39 -7.01
CA ARG A 176 1.71 9.76 -8.32
C ARG A 176 0.32 9.52 -8.91
N PRO A 177 0.07 9.88 -10.19
CA PRO A 177 -1.25 9.71 -10.83
C PRO A 177 -1.77 8.27 -10.74
N SER A 178 -0.92 7.26 -11.00
CA SER A 178 -1.31 5.85 -10.89
C SER A 178 -1.68 5.42 -9.46
N VAL A 179 -1.22 6.13 -8.44
CA VAL A 179 -1.59 5.89 -7.03
C VAL A 179 -2.88 6.61 -6.68
N THR A 180 -2.99 7.89 -7.01
CA THR A 180 -4.18 8.70 -6.70
C THR A 180 -5.42 8.22 -7.46
N SER A 181 -5.28 7.85 -8.74
CA SER A 181 -6.39 7.29 -9.54
C SER A 181 -6.78 5.86 -9.15
N SER A 182 -5.93 5.17 -8.37
CA SER A 182 -6.20 3.81 -7.91
C SER A 182 -7.27 3.72 -6.82
N VAL A 183 -7.61 4.82 -6.19
CA VAL A 183 -8.64 4.92 -5.15
C VAL A 183 -9.84 5.74 -5.63
N ALA A 184 -10.99 5.56 -5.00
CA ALA A 184 -12.13 6.41 -5.29
C ALA A 184 -11.87 7.84 -4.78
N GLU A 185 -12.50 8.83 -5.38
CA GLU A 185 -12.34 10.24 -5.03
C GLU A 185 -12.65 10.50 -3.54
N ASP A 186 -13.67 9.84 -3.01
CA ASP A 186 -14.10 9.92 -1.61
C ASP A 186 -13.31 8.98 -0.66
N PHE A 187 -12.18 8.40 -1.13
CA PHE A 187 -11.39 7.50 -0.30
C PHE A 187 -10.87 8.16 0.99
N PRO A 188 -10.38 9.40 1.01
CA PRO A 188 -9.91 10.04 2.25
C PRO A 188 -10.99 10.08 3.33
N GLU A 189 -12.21 10.45 2.98
CA GLU A 189 -13.35 10.53 3.89
C GLU A 189 -13.76 9.15 4.40
N ARG A 190 -13.86 8.18 3.49
CA ARG A 190 -14.17 6.77 3.84
C ARG A 190 -13.08 6.17 4.72
N PHE A 191 -11.83 6.51 4.47
CA PHE A 191 -10.71 6.02 5.27
C PHE A 191 -10.78 6.55 6.70
N MET A 192 -11.03 7.84 6.89
CA MET A 192 -11.20 8.43 8.22
C MET A 192 -12.45 7.89 8.93
N LYS A 193 -13.55 7.71 8.19
CA LYS A 193 -14.76 7.08 8.74
C LYS A 193 -14.48 5.65 9.23
N LEU A 194 -13.75 4.85 8.45
CA LEU A 194 -13.35 3.51 8.88
C LEU A 194 -12.57 3.53 10.19
N LEU A 195 -11.60 4.44 10.34
CA LEU A 195 -10.83 4.55 11.58
C LEU A 195 -11.74 4.86 12.77
N ALA A 196 -12.74 5.71 12.56
CA ALA A 196 -13.74 6.01 13.59
C ALA A 196 -14.64 4.79 13.92
N ASP A 197 -15.13 4.10 12.89
CA ASP A 197 -15.95 2.89 13.04
C ASP A 197 -15.19 1.75 13.76
N LYS A 198 -13.87 1.67 13.58
CA LYS A 198 -12.96 0.74 14.29
C LYS A 198 -12.54 1.25 15.68
N ASN A 199 -13.04 2.38 16.13
CA ASN A 199 -12.63 3.04 17.37
C ASN A 199 -11.12 3.30 17.47
N SER A 200 -10.46 3.55 16.32
CA SER A 200 -9.02 3.80 16.25
C SER A 200 -8.63 5.04 17.05
N TYR A 201 -7.52 4.97 17.76
CA TYR A 201 -6.92 6.15 18.41
C TYR A 201 -6.63 7.26 17.41
N MET A 202 -6.15 6.94 16.19
CA MET A 202 -5.88 7.91 15.13
C MET A 202 -7.10 8.74 14.71
N ALA A 203 -8.31 8.21 14.85
CA ALA A 203 -9.53 8.99 14.57
C ALA A 203 -9.76 10.11 15.59
N LYS A 204 -9.12 10.02 16.76
CA LYS A 204 -9.25 10.97 17.88
C LYS A 204 -8.12 12.00 17.91
N VAL A 205 -6.99 11.72 17.26
CA VAL A 205 -5.84 12.64 17.17
C VAL A 205 -6.22 13.87 16.34
N ARG A 206 -5.85 15.04 16.81
CA ARG A 206 -6.01 16.30 16.10
C ARG A 206 -4.64 16.94 15.91
N PRO A 207 -4.41 17.70 14.83
CA PRO A 207 -3.21 18.50 14.70
C PRO A 207 -3.07 19.42 15.92
N ALA A 208 -1.83 19.60 16.38
CA ALA A 208 -1.55 20.65 17.35
C ALA A 208 -1.89 22.00 16.71
N SER A 209 -2.70 22.79 17.40
CA SER A 209 -3.06 24.16 16.99
C SER A 209 -1.86 25.11 17.05
#